data_d1d154c5d15b521f88368c9268d256ca
#
_entry.id   d1d154c5d15b521f88368c9268d256ca
#
_cell.length_a   1.000
_cell.length_b   1.000
_cell.length_c   1.000
_cell.angle_alpha   90.00
_cell.angle_beta   90.00
_cell.angle_gamma   90.00
#
_symmetry.space_group_name_H-M   'P 1'
#
loop_
_entity.id
_entity.type
_entity.pdbx_description
1 polymer ?
#
loop_
_entity_poly.entity_id
_entity_poly.type
_entity_poly.pdbx_seq_one_letter_code
_entity_poly.pdbx_strand_id
1 'polypeptide(L)'
;DRSTVLLPSLSRSVMNQNFVEYKKNLHNSFRLVTFIALPSMVGLICLAEPIISTLFYRGDFLKIDVIQSAYSLVFFCYGLPFFMMMKVLTPAFFSRQDTKTPFYIAVFSLLINGFLNYILAFKIGLGHGGLALGSSIAAWVEYFLLRKKVERAQELKSTQRSNRKFFLLPAIVSALAVSYTHLRAHETV
;
A
#
# COMPACT_ATOMS: atom_id res chain seq x y z
N ASP A 1 -4.73 4.17 -18.97
CA ASP A 1 -3.86 3.36 -18.11
C ASP A 1 -2.46 3.98 -18.02
N ARG A 2 -2.26 4.87 -17.02
CA ARG A 2 -0.99 5.61 -16.91
C ARG A 2 0.18 4.75 -16.45
N SER A 3 -0.06 3.60 -15.85
CA SER A 3 0.99 2.67 -15.46
C SER A 3 1.67 2.02 -16.67
N THR A 4 0.94 1.79 -17.76
CA THR A 4 1.47 1.29 -19.03
C THR A 4 2.34 2.32 -19.75
N VAL A 5 2.11 3.62 -19.50
CA VAL A 5 2.89 4.70 -20.13
C VAL A 5 4.15 5.05 -19.30
N LEU A 6 4.18 4.69 -18.02
CA LEU A 6 5.29 5.02 -17.14
C LEU A 6 6.58 4.28 -17.53
N LEU A 7 6.51 2.99 -17.80
CA LEU A 7 7.69 2.21 -18.19
C LEU A 7 8.36 2.74 -19.47
N PRO A 8 7.64 2.99 -20.57
CA PRO A 8 8.23 3.59 -21.78
C PRO A 8 8.83 4.97 -21.54
N SER A 9 8.17 5.84 -20.75
CA SER A 9 8.69 7.18 -20.46
C SER A 9 9.95 7.14 -19.61
N LEU A 10 10.01 6.28 -18.61
CA LEU A 10 11.19 6.07 -17.78
C LEU A 10 12.34 5.45 -18.59
N SER A 11 12.05 4.45 -19.42
CA SER A 11 13.06 3.81 -20.28
C SER A 11 13.67 4.80 -21.28
N ARG A 12 12.86 5.64 -21.91
CA ARG A 12 13.36 6.71 -22.79
C ARG A 12 14.26 7.70 -22.06
N SER A 13 13.85 8.12 -20.85
CA SER A 13 14.66 9.05 -20.05
C SER A 13 15.99 8.43 -19.62
N VAL A 14 16.02 7.11 -19.34
CA VAL A 14 17.26 6.38 -19.05
C VAL A 14 18.14 6.26 -20.29
N MET A 15 17.57 5.88 -21.44
CA MET A 15 18.32 5.76 -22.71
C MET A 15 18.92 7.10 -23.15
N ASN A 16 18.19 8.19 -22.98
CA ASN A 16 18.65 9.55 -23.32
C ASN A 16 19.57 10.14 -22.22
N GLN A 17 19.93 9.38 -21.19
CA GLN A 17 20.72 9.82 -20.05
C GLN A 17 20.16 11.09 -19.36
N ASN A 18 18.86 11.34 -19.52
CA ASN A 18 18.18 12.49 -18.92
C ASN A 18 17.66 12.16 -17.51
N PHE A 19 18.57 12.13 -16.55
CA PHE A 19 18.24 11.81 -15.16
C PHE A 19 17.30 12.82 -14.49
N VAL A 20 17.29 14.07 -14.95
CA VAL A 20 16.40 15.11 -14.43
C VAL A 20 14.95 14.78 -14.80
N GLU A 21 14.72 14.45 -16.06
CA GLU A 21 13.39 14.04 -16.54
C GLU A 21 12.93 12.73 -15.89
N TYR A 22 13.83 11.76 -15.75
CA TYR A 22 13.55 10.52 -15.04
C TYR A 22 13.06 10.77 -13.59
N LYS A 23 13.78 11.61 -12.83
CA LYS A 23 13.40 12.00 -11.48
C LYS A 23 12.03 12.70 -11.44
N LYS A 24 11.78 13.61 -12.35
CA LYS A 24 10.52 14.35 -12.47
C LYS A 24 9.34 13.41 -12.75
N ASN A 25 9.50 12.49 -13.70
CA ASN A 25 8.46 11.52 -14.05
C ASN A 25 8.17 10.57 -12.89
N LEU A 26 9.19 10.07 -12.22
CA LEU A 26 9.04 9.22 -11.05
C LEU A 26 8.35 9.96 -9.90
N HIS A 27 8.76 11.18 -9.59
CA HIS A 27 8.16 12.01 -8.55
C HIS A 27 6.67 12.31 -8.84
N ASN A 28 6.34 12.69 -10.06
CA ASN A 28 4.97 12.96 -10.48
C ASN A 28 4.08 11.71 -10.36
N SER A 29 4.63 10.54 -10.72
CA SER A 29 3.93 9.27 -10.58
C SER A 29 3.66 8.90 -9.13
N PHE A 30 4.63 9.10 -8.24
CA PHE A 30 4.42 8.92 -6.80
C PHE A 30 3.35 9.85 -6.25
N ARG A 31 3.41 11.13 -6.61
CA ARG A 31 2.42 12.12 -6.19
C ARG A 31 1.01 11.74 -6.62
N LEU A 32 0.85 11.32 -7.87
CA LEU A 32 -0.45 10.94 -8.42
C LEU A 32 -1.00 9.68 -7.74
N VAL A 33 -0.15 8.65 -7.58
CA VAL A 33 -0.54 7.40 -6.93
C VAL A 33 -0.92 7.64 -5.47
N THR A 34 -0.14 8.43 -4.74
CA THR A 34 -0.44 8.79 -3.34
C THR A 34 -1.77 9.53 -3.23
N PHE A 35 -2.00 10.49 -4.15
CA PHE A 35 -3.24 11.28 -4.17
C PHE A 35 -4.49 10.42 -4.38
N ILE A 36 -4.40 9.34 -5.14
CA ILE A 36 -5.51 8.42 -5.37
C ILE A 36 -5.60 7.36 -4.26
N ALA A 37 -4.46 6.77 -3.88
CA ALA A 37 -4.45 5.63 -2.95
C ALA A 37 -4.94 5.99 -1.54
N LEU A 38 -4.61 7.20 -1.06
CA LEU A 38 -4.97 7.60 0.30
C LEU A 38 -6.47 7.85 0.50
N PRO A 39 -7.18 8.62 -0.36
CA PRO A 39 -8.63 8.74 -0.26
C PRO A 39 -9.33 7.38 -0.47
N SER A 40 -8.82 6.53 -1.37
CA SER A 40 -9.38 5.19 -1.60
C SER A 40 -9.24 4.31 -0.35
N MET A 41 -8.09 4.35 0.33
CA MET A 41 -7.88 3.65 1.59
C MET A 41 -8.90 4.09 2.65
N VAL A 42 -9.06 5.40 2.84
CA VAL A 42 -10.02 5.95 3.81
C VAL A 42 -11.45 5.56 3.46
N GLY A 43 -11.84 5.68 2.19
CA GLY A 43 -13.16 5.29 1.71
C GLY A 43 -13.45 3.80 1.96
N LEU A 44 -12.50 2.92 1.67
CA LEU A 44 -12.65 1.48 1.91
C LEU A 44 -12.73 1.15 3.41
N ILE A 45 -11.95 1.83 4.26
CA ILE A 45 -12.03 1.64 5.71
C ILE A 45 -13.40 2.06 6.24
N CYS A 46 -13.89 3.24 5.84
CA CYS A 46 -15.20 3.75 6.28
C CYS A 46 -16.38 2.89 5.78
N LEU A 47 -16.25 2.30 4.60
CA LEU A 47 -17.30 1.52 3.96
C LEU A 47 -17.08 0.00 4.06
N ALA A 48 -16.12 -0.47 4.87
CA ALA A 48 -15.76 -1.88 4.93
C ALA A 48 -16.95 -2.78 5.28
N GLU A 49 -17.67 -2.46 6.35
CA GLU A 49 -18.84 -3.23 6.78
C GLU A 49 -20.01 -3.15 5.79
N PRO A 50 -20.45 -1.97 5.29
CA PRO A 50 -21.46 -1.88 4.25
C PRO A 50 -21.11 -2.65 2.97
N ILE A 51 -19.85 -2.61 2.53
CA ILE A 51 -19.41 -3.33 1.34
C ILE A 51 -19.52 -4.84 1.54
N ILE A 52 -18.98 -5.35 2.64
CA ILE A 52 -19.00 -6.79 2.93
C ILE A 52 -20.43 -7.27 3.14
N SER A 53 -21.26 -6.53 3.88
CA SER A 53 -22.64 -6.91 4.10
C SER A 53 -23.45 -6.94 2.80
N THR A 54 -23.30 -5.94 1.95
CA THR A 54 -24.07 -5.87 0.68
C THR A 54 -23.65 -6.99 -0.29
N LEU A 55 -22.36 -7.35 -0.32
CA LEU A 55 -21.87 -8.35 -1.26
C LEU A 55 -22.06 -9.79 -0.78
N PHE A 56 -21.87 -10.04 0.51
CA PHE A 56 -21.74 -11.42 1.03
C PHE A 56 -22.80 -11.82 2.05
N TYR A 57 -23.55 -10.90 2.66
CA TYR A 57 -24.57 -11.21 3.67
C TYR A 57 -25.79 -11.90 3.02
N ARG A 58 -25.66 -13.21 2.77
CA ARG A 58 -26.73 -14.07 2.26
C ARG A 58 -26.42 -15.55 2.54
N GLY A 59 -27.48 -16.38 2.63
CA GLY A 59 -27.35 -17.80 2.90
C GLY A 59 -26.70 -18.09 4.26
N ASP A 60 -25.67 -18.92 4.27
CA ASP A 60 -24.96 -19.34 5.49
C ASP A 60 -23.95 -18.31 6.02
N PHE A 61 -23.75 -17.16 5.30
CA PHE A 61 -22.84 -16.10 5.73
C PHE A 61 -23.48 -15.24 6.81
N LEU A 62 -23.09 -15.49 8.05
CA LEU A 62 -23.70 -14.86 9.23
C LEU A 62 -23.17 -13.44 9.47
N LYS A 63 -23.89 -12.70 10.33
CA LYS A 63 -23.47 -11.32 10.71
C LYS A 63 -22.07 -11.30 11.33
N ILE A 64 -21.69 -12.33 12.07
CA ILE A 64 -20.34 -12.44 12.65
C ILE A 64 -19.25 -12.55 11.56
N ASP A 65 -19.55 -13.26 10.46
CA ASP A 65 -18.61 -13.40 9.33
C ASP A 65 -18.45 -12.08 8.58
N VAL A 66 -19.53 -11.29 8.48
CA VAL A 66 -19.47 -9.93 7.94
C VAL A 66 -18.49 -9.07 8.75
N ILE A 67 -18.62 -9.08 10.07
CA ILE A 67 -17.76 -8.29 10.96
C ILE A 67 -16.30 -8.73 10.84
N GLN A 68 -16.00 -10.02 10.89
CA GLN A 68 -14.64 -10.55 10.77
C GLN A 68 -14.02 -10.23 9.40
N SER A 69 -14.81 -10.34 8.33
CA SER A 69 -14.35 -9.99 6.98
C SER A 69 -14.11 -8.50 6.82
N ALA A 70 -14.96 -7.66 7.41
CA ALA A 70 -14.78 -6.21 7.41
C ALA A 70 -13.49 -5.80 8.17
N TYR A 71 -13.20 -6.41 9.32
CA TYR A 71 -11.93 -6.22 10.02
C TYR A 71 -10.72 -6.61 9.15
N SER A 72 -10.82 -7.74 8.44
CA SER A 72 -9.75 -8.19 7.53
C SER A 72 -9.54 -7.19 6.39
N LEU A 73 -10.64 -6.66 5.83
CA LEU A 73 -10.58 -5.62 4.79
C LEU A 73 -9.90 -4.34 5.31
N VAL A 74 -10.25 -3.88 6.52
CA VAL A 74 -9.63 -2.71 7.15
C VAL A 74 -8.11 -2.92 7.30
N PHE A 75 -7.68 -4.07 7.82
CA PHE A 75 -6.25 -4.36 7.96
C PHE A 75 -5.52 -4.42 6.62
N PHE A 76 -6.15 -4.95 5.58
CA PHE A 76 -5.58 -4.96 4.23
C PHE A 76 -5.49 -3.56 3.62
N CYS A 77 -6.44 -2.69 3.92
CA CYS A 77 -6.44 -1.30 3.45
C CYS A 77 -5.22 -0.50 3.94
N TYR A 78 -4.66 -0.80 5.11
CA TYR A 78 -3.41 -0.18 5.57
C TYR A 78 -2.21 -0.48 4.67
N GLY A 79 -2.23 -1.59 3.94
CA GLY A 79 -1.23 -1.93 2.92
C GLY A 79 -1.45 -1.25 1.57
N LEU A 80 -2.67 -0.80 1.28
CA LEU A 80 -3.07 -0.34 -0.05
C LEU A 80 -2.17 0.75 -0.65
N PRO A 81 -1.82 1.85 0.05
CA PRO A 81 -0.93 2.86 -0.50
C PRO A 81 0.43 2.31 -0.92
N PHE A 82 0.97 1.38 -0.15
CA PHE A 82 2.27 0.77 -0.41
C PHE A 82 2.21 -0.20 -1.59
N PHE A 83 1.15 -1.01 -1.70
CA PHE A 83 0.89 -1.82 -2.88
C PHE A 83 0.81 -0.98 -4.16
N MET A 84 0.14 0.16 -4.09
CA MET A 84 0.03 1.07 -5.23
C MET A 84 1.35 1.75 -5.56
N MET A 85 2.15 2.12 -4.56
CA MET A 85 3.49 2.71 -4.76
C MET A 85 4.47 1.72 -5.38
N MET A 86 4.37 0.43 -5.07
CA MET A 86 5.19 -0.61 -5.71
C MET A 86 4.94 -0.70 -7.21
N LYS A 87 3.71 -0.41 -7.69
CA LYS A 87 3.40 -0.32 -9.13
C LYS A 87 4.17 0.79 -9.86
N VAL A 88 4.71 1.76 -9.13
CA VAL A 88 5.60 2.81 -9.66
C VAL A 88 7.08 2.41 -9.53
N LEU A 89 7.45 1.81 -8.39
CA LEU A 89 8.85 1.44 -8.13
C LEU A 89 9.34 0.30 -9.03
N THR A 90 8.56 -0.74 -9.21
CA THR A 90 8.95 -1.90 -10.00
C THR A 90 9.31 -1.55 -11.44
N PRO A 91 8.49 -0.77 -12.20
CA PRO A 91 8.88 -0.26 -13.52
C PRO A 91 10.13 0.61 -13.51
N ALA A 92 10.39 1.33 -12.40
CA ALA A 92 11.60 2.14 -12.28
C ALA A 92 12.89 1.30 -12.26
N PHE A 93 12.84 0.09 -11.70
CA PHE A 93 13.95 -0.87 -11.80
C PHE A 93 14.04 -1.50 -13.20
N PHE A 94 12.91 -1.89 -13.77
CA PHE A 94 12.89 -2.51 -15.10
C PHE A 94 13.39 -1.56 -16.20
N SER A 95 13.10 -0.26 -16.08
CA SER A 95 13.64 0.73 -17.01
C SER A 95 15.17 0.81 -17.03
N ARG A 96 15.82 0.33 -15.95
CA ARG A 96 17.27 0.23 -15.80
C ARG A 96 17.84 -1.16 -16.09
N GLN A 97 16.99 -2.07 -16.60
CA GLN A 97 17.33 -3.49 -16.82
C GLN A 97 17.71 -4.25 -15.53
N ASP A 98 17.35 -3.72 -14.36
CA ASP A 98 17.54 -4.39 -13.07
C ASP A 98 16.25 -5.12 -12.68
N THR A 99 16.14 -6.37 -13.09
CA THR A 99 15.03 -7.26 -12.71
C THR A 99 15.35 -8.08 -11.46
N LYS A 100 16.65 -8.21 -11.10
CA LYS A 100 17.08 -9.03 -9.98
C LYS A 100 16.76 -8.40 -8.63
N THR A 101 16.98 -7.10 -8.48
CA THR A 101 16.75 -6.39 -7.21
C THR A 101 15.29 -6.47 -6.76
N PRO A 102 14.28 -6.13 -7.59
CA PRO A 102 12.87 -6.30 -7.19
C PRO A 102 12.51 -7.75 -6.88
N PHE A 103 13.02 -8.71 -7.66
CA PHE A 103 12.76 -10.13 -7.44
C PHE A 103 13.24 -10.60 -6.05
N TYR A 104 14.48 -10.32 -5.68
CA TYR A 104 15.01 -10.74 -4.37
C TYR A 104 14.27 -10.07 -3.21
N ILE A 105 13.91 -8.80 -3.36
CA ILE A 105 13.16 -8.07 -2.35
C ILE A 105 11.74 -8.64 -2.21
N ALA A 106 11.08 -8.99 -3.32
CA ALA A 106 9.76 -9.62 -3.30
C ALA A 106 9.79 -11.01 -2.63
N VAL A 107 10.80 -11.83 -2.93
CA VAL A 107 10.98 -13.13 -2.26
C VAL A 107 11.19 -12.95 -0.76
N PHE A 108 12.04 -12.02 -0.37
CA PHE A 108 12.27 -11.71 1.05
C PHE A 108 11.00 -11.21 1.75
N SER A 109 10.24 -10.32 1.10
CA SER A 109 8.95 -9.84 1.60
C SER A 109 7.93 -10.97 1.73
N LEU A 110 7.90 -11.92 0.79
CA LEU A 110 7.04 -13.10 0.86
C LEU A 110 7.36 -13.98 2.08
N LEU A 111 8.64 -14.20 2.38
CA LEU A 111 9.05 -14.95 3.57
C LEU A 111 8.63 -14.25 4.86
N ILE A 112 8.81 -12.92 4.93
CA ILE A 112 8.33 -12.11 6.06
C ILE A 112 6.82 -12.21 6.19
N ASN A 113 6.07 -12.12 5.08
CA ASN A 113 4.62 -12.28 5.06
C ASN A 113 4.20 -13.63 5.65
N GLY A 114 4.78 -14.73 5.17
CA GLY A 114 4.49 -16.07 5.68
C GLY A 114 4.76 -16.20 7.18
N PHE A 115 5.89 -15.67 7.65
CA PHE A 115 6.25 -15.65 9.07
C PHE A 115 5.29 -14.83 9.92
N LEU A 116 4.95 -13.61 9.47
CA LEU A 116 4.00 -12.75 10.16
C LEU A 116 2.60 -13.35 10.18
N ASN A 117 2.15 -13.95 9.08
CA ASN A 117 0.86 -14.62 9.00
C ASN A 117 0.78 -15.76 10.02
N TYR A 118 1.83 -16.57 10.15
CA TYR A 118 1.87 -17.64 11.15
C TYR A 118 1.75 -17.09 12.58
N ILE A 119 2.48 -16.03 12.92
CA ILE A 119 2.44 -15.43 14.26
C ILE A 119 1.10 -14.75 14.52
N LEU A 120 0.64 -13.88 13.61
CA LEU A 120 -0.54 -13.06 13.84
C LEU A 120 -1.83 -13.88 13.80
N ALA A 121 -1.93 -14.84 12.88
CA ALA A 121 -3.13 -15.65 12.77
C ALA A 121 -3.23 -16.72 13.86
N PHE A 122 -2.13 -17.44 14.15
CA PHE A 122 -2.18 -18.62 15.01
C PHE A 122 -1.70 -18.33 16.44
N LYS A 123 -0.63 -17.56 16.65
CA LYS A 123 -0.12 -17.29 18.00
C LYS A 123 -0.87 -16.19 18.73
N ILE A 124 -1.22 -15.11 18.02
CA ILE A 124 -1.95 -13.97 18.58
C ILE A 124 -3.46 -14.21 18.50
N GLY A 125 -3.91 -15.11 17.62
CA GLY A 125 -5.33 -15.47 17.52
C GLY A 125 -6.18 -14.47 16.74
N LEU A 126 -5.57 -13.61 15.92
CA LEU A 126 -6.29 -12.63 15.07
C LEU A 126 -7.01 -13.28 13.88
N GLY A 127 -6.83 -14.59 13.64
CA GLY A 127 -7.46 -15.30 12.56
C GLY A 127 -7.24 -14.67 11.19
N HIS A 128 -8.33 -14.44 10.46
CA HIS A 128 -8.28 -13.86 9.11
C HIS A 128 -7.73 -12.41 9.10
N GLY A 129 -8.00 -11.63 10.14
CA GLY A 129 -7.45 -10.28 10.29
C GLY A 129 -5.93 -10.27 10.41
N GLY A 130 -5.37 -11.29 11.07
CA GLY A 130 -3.91 -11.45 11.18
C GLY A 130 -3.22 -11.68 9.83
N LEU A 131 -3.85 -12.45 8.93
CA LEU A 131 -3.35 -12.66 7.57
C LEU A 131 -3.32 -11.36 6.75
N ALA A 132 -4.39 -10.57 6.86
CA ALA A 132 -4.49 -9.29 6.18
C ALA A 132 -3.46 -8.28 6.71
N LEU A 133 -3.26 -8.22 8.03
CA LEU A 133 -2.29 -7.35 8.68
C LEU A 133 -0.85 -7.75 8.34
N GLY A 134 -0.54 -9.04 8.35
CA GLY A 134 0.76 -9.56 7.93
C GLY A 134 1.11 -9.17 6.50
N SER A 135 0.14 -9.27 5.57
CA SER A 135 0.31 -8.85 4.19
C SER A 135 0.57 -7.35 4.05
N SER A 136 -0.12 -6.52 4.83
CA SER A 136 0.08 -5.08 4.84
C SER A 136 1.46 -4.68 5.37
N ILE A 137 1.93 -5.32 6.45
CA ILE A 137 3.28 -5.08 6.99
C ILE A 137 4.35 -5.54 6.00
N ALA A 138 4.18 -6.69 5.35
CA ALA A 138 5.10 -7.16 4.32
C ALA A 138 5.20 -6.19 3.14
N ALA A 139 4.07 -5.61 2.70
CA ALA A 139 4.06 -4.58 1.67
C ALA A 139 4.81 -3.31 2.10
N TRP A 140 4.72 -2.90 3.36
CA TRP A 140 5.51 -1.79 3.90
C TRP A 140 7.00 -2.08 3.81
N VAL A 141 7.42 -3.27 4.28
CA VAL A 141 8.83 -3.69 4.25
C VAL A 141 9.34 -3.69 2.81
N GLU A 142 8.59 -4.29 1.88
CA GLU A 142 8.95 -4.35 0.45
C GLU A 142 9.11 -2.96 -0.15
N TYR A 143 8.13 -2.08 0.08
CA TYR A 143 8.19 -0.69 -0.38
C TYR A 143 9.42 0.04 0.14
N PHE A 144 9.69 -0.03 1.46
CA PHE A 144 10.83 0.67 2.04
C PHE A 144 12.18 0.14 1.53
N LEU A 145 12.30 -1.17 1.31
CA LEU A 145 13.50 -1.78 0.75
C LEU A 145 13.72 -1.34 -0.70
N LEU A 146 12.68 -1.40 -1.53
CA LEU A 146 12.75 -0.95 -2.93
C LEU A 146 13.07 0.54 -3.00
N ARG A 147 12.38 1.36 -2.22
CA ARG A 147 12.62 2.80 -2.18
C ARG A 147 14.05 3.13 -1.79
N LYS A 148 14.59 2.51 -0.74
CA LYS A 148 15.98 2.72 -0.29
C LYS A 148 16.99 2.37 -1.37
N LYS A 149 16.73 1.30 -2.14
CA LYS A 149 17.59 0.90 -3.28
C LYS A 149 17.52 1.93 -4.42
N VAL A 150 16.32 2.42 -4.78
CA VAL A 150 16.16 3.47 -5.81
C VAL A 150 16.85 4.75 -5.37
N GLU A 151 16.69 5.18 -4.12
CA GLU A 151 17.32 6.40 -3.60
C GLU A 151 18.86 6.31 -3.63
N ARG A 152 19.42 5.17 -3.23
CA ARG A 152 20.88 4.92 -3.33
C ARG A 152 21.39 4.92 -4.77
N ALA A 153 20.62 4.34 -5.68
CA ALA A 153 20.98 4.28 -7.09
C ALA A 153 20.86 5.63 -7.82
N GLN A 154 20.15 6.59 -7.25
CA GLN A 154 19.82 7.87 -7.90
C GLN A 154 20.40 9.10 -7.22
N GLU A 155 21.06 8.97 -6.05
CA GLU A 155 21.45 10.12 -5.21
C GLU A 155 20.28 11.07 -4.92
N LEU A 156 19.10 10.52 -4.63
CA LEU A 156 17.86 11.29 -4.41
C LEU A 156 17.82 11.97 -3.03
N LYS A 157 18.95 12.44 -2.50
CA LYS A 157 19.03 13.12 -1.19
C LYS A 157 18.23 14.43 -1.11
N SER A 158 17.85 15.04 -2.23
CA SER A 158 17.19 16.36 -2.26
C SER A 158 15.66 16.33 -2.14
N THR A 159 14.99 15.19 -2.39
CA THR A 159 13.52 15.12 -2.49
C THR A 159 12.83 14.82 -1.14
N GLN A 160 13.58 14.46 -0.12
CA GLN A 160 13.04 14.01 1.18
C GLN A 160 12.35 15.15 1.99
N ARG A 161 12.64 16.41 1.72
CA ARG A 161 12.09 17.56 2.50
C ARG A 161 10.64 17.92 2.11
N SER A 162 10.23 17.65 0.89
CA SER A 162 8.87 18.00 0.38
C SER A 162 7.79 16.98 0.72
N ASN A 163 8.15 15.69 0.84
CA ASN A 163 7.17 14.61 0.98
C ASN A 163 6.63 14.39 2.41
N ARG A 164 7.32 14.89 3.44
CA ARG A 164 6.90 14.66 4.84
C ARG A 164 5.55 15.29 5.17
N LYS A 165 5.29 16.49 4.65
CA LYS A 165 4.01 17.20 4.88
C LYS A 165 2.84 16.58 4.14
N PHE A 166 3.10 15.91 3.01
CA PHE A 166 2.06 15.28 2.19
C PHE A 166 1.54 13.98 2.80
N PHE A 167 2.38 13.25 3.56
CA PHE A 167 1.96 12.03 4.26
C PHE A 167 1.22 12.29 5.58
N LEU A 168 1.42 13.45 6.20
CA LEU A 168 0.78 13.77 7.48
C LEU A 168 -0.71 14.07 7.33
N LEU A 169 -1.12 14.77 6.28
CA LEU A 169 -2.52 15.16 6.05
C LEU A 169 -3.47 13.94 5.95
N PRO A 170 -3.19 12.94 5.12
CA PRO A 170 -4.07 11.76 5.02
C PRO A 170 -3.96 10.81 6.21
N ALA A 171 -2.83 10.77 6.91
CA ALA A 171 -2.73 10.05 8.17
C ALA A 171 -3.63 10.66 9.26
N ILE A 172 -3.72 11.99 9.30
CA ILE A 172 -4.63 12.71 10.20
C ILE A 172 -6.10 12.45 9.80
N VAL A 173 -6.42 12.51 8.50
CA VAL A 173 -7.78 12.25 8.00
C VAL A 173 -8.20 10.80 8.27
N SER A 174 -7.31 9.82 8.09
CA SER A 174 -7.62 8.42 8.41
C SER A 174 -7.82 8.20 9.91
N ALA A 175 -7.02 8.84 10.76
CA ALA A 175 -7.18 8.76 12.22
C ALA A 175 -8.51 9.37 12.67
N LEU A 176 -8.91 10.50 12.10
CA LEU A 176 -10.20 11.14 12.39
C LEU A 176 -11.39 10.28 11.91
N ALA A 177 -11.30 9.66 10.73
CA ALA A 177 -12.33 8.77 10.22
C ALA A 177 -12.52 7.53 11.10
N VAL A 178 -11.42 6.92 11.56
CA VAL A 178 -11.48 5.77 12.50
C VAL A 178 -12.08 6.18 13.85
N SER A 179 -11.72 7.36 14.37
CA SER A 179 -12.29 7.88 15.61
C SER A 179 -13.80 8.13 15.48
N TYR A 180 -14.25 8.66 14.35
CA TYR A 180 -15.67 8.90 14.09
C TYR A 180 -16.49 7.60 13.99
N THR A 181 -15.98 6.58 13.32
CA THR A 181 -16.67 5.28 13.22
C THR A 181 -16.73 4.58 14.57
N HIS A 182 -15.70 4.71 15.40
CA HIS A 182 -15.69 4.13 16.75
C HIS A 182 -16.71 4.80 17.69
N LEU A 183 -16.86 6.13 17.60
CA LEU A 183 -17.87 6.87 18.39
C LEU A 183 -19.30 6.49 17.97
N ARG A 184 -19.56 6.32 16.69
CA ARG A 184 -20.89 5.95 16.19
C ARG A 184 -21.29 4.51 16.56
N ALA A 185 -20.33 3.60 16.67
CA ALA A 185 -20.58 2.23 17.10
C ALA A 185 -21.01 2.15 18.57
N HIS A 186 -20.62 3.12 19.40
CA HIS A 186 -21.06 3.22 20.81
C HIS A 186 -22.45 3.81 21.00
N GLU A 187 -22.98 4.55 20.01
CA GLU A 187 -24.33 5.15 20.09
C GLU A 187 -25.44 4.20 19.61
N THR A 188 -25.11 3.04 19.05
CA THR A 188 -26.07 2.06 18.48
C THR A 188 -26.23 0.77 19.31
N VAL A 189 -25.78 0.76 20.55
CA VAL A 189 -26.01 -0.33 21.52
C VAL A 189 -27.09 0.03 22.52
#